data_af0eb13890b34247e3587dfac40687e3
#
_entry.id   af0eb13890b34247e3587dfac40687e3
#
_cell.length_a   1.000
_cell.length_b   1.000
_cell.length_c   1.000
_cell.angle_alpha   90.00
_cell.angle_beta   90.00
_cell.angle_gamma   90.00
#
_symmetry.space_group_name_H-M   'P 1'
#
loop_
_entity.id
_entity.type
_entity.pdbx_description
1 polymer ?
#
loop_
_entity_poly.entity_id
_entity_poly.type
_entity_poly.pdbx_seq_one_letter_code
_entity_poly.pdbx_strand_id
1 'polypeptide(L)'
;MENSKNLEEKDILLIQKKRLSSSSFQTLSKFYSIFADPTRLTLICLLSEHELCVNDIAQLLDRSQSRVSHQLAILRNRDIVTYYRKGKKVLYTLTDNHIKDLFKTGLEHVSEKDSDLYQDRKRTEL
;
A
#
# COMPACT_ATOMS: atom_id res chain seq x y z
N MET A 1 -8.75 -20.93 -28.23
CA MET A 1 -8.66 -20.53 -28.70
C MET A 1 -7.82 -20.38 -29.57
N GLU A 2 -7.72 -20.38 -30.18
CA GLU A 2 -7.04 -20.29 -30.97
C GLU A 2 -6.28 -19.37 -31.02
N ASN A 3 -6.22 -18.75 -30.43
CA ASN A 3 -5.43 -17.84 -30.39
C ASN A 3 -4.19 -18.08 -29.91
N SER A 4 -3.78 -19.19 -29.59
CA SER A 4 -2.54 -19.43 -29.06
C SER A 4 -1.59 -19.68 -30.10
N LYS A 5 -1.21 -18.73 -30.84
CA LYS A 5 -0.14 -18.89 -31.74
C LYS A 5 1.16 -18.91 -31.04
N ASN A 6 2.10 -19.71 -31.46
CA ASN A 6 3.45 -19.68 -30.95
C ASN A 6 4.14 -18.43 -31.41
N LEU A 7 4.95 -17.86 -30.55
CA LEU A 7 5.73 -16.68 -30.91
C LEU A 7 6.87 -17.05 -31.83
N GLU A 8 7.21 -16.15 -32.73
CA GLU A 8 8.37 -16.32 -33.58
C GLU A 8 9.61 -15.91 -32.80
N GLU A 9 10.76 -16.39 -33.24
CA GLU A 9 12.02 -16.09 -32.56
C GLU A 9 12.28 -14.61 -32.41
N LYS A 10 11.99 -13.82 -33.44
CA LYS A 10 12.23 -12.39 -33.35
C LYS A 10 11.33 -11.74 -32.31
N ASP A 11 10.13 -12.26 -32.13
CA ASP A 11 9.23 -11.73 -31.11
C ASP A 11 9.74 -12.05 -29.71
N ILE A 12 10.26 -13.25 -29.53
CA ILE A 12 10.84 -13.64 -28.26
C ILE A 12 12.02 -12.74 -27.91
N LEU A 13 12.88 -12.45 -28.89
CA LEU A 13 14.03 -11.59 -28.65
C LEU A 13 13.60 -10.18 -28.25
N LEU A 14 12.58 -9.65 -28.91
CA LEU A 14 12.08 -8.31 -28.57
C LEU A 14 11.51 -8.27 -27.17
N ILE A 15 10.76 -9.29 -26.80
CA ILE A 15 10.19 -9.37 -25.47
C ILE A 15 11.28 -9.42 -24.43
N GLN A 16 12.31 -10.24 -24.67
CA GLN A 16 13.42 -10.36 -23.73
C GLN A 16 14.18 -9.06 -23.57
N LYS A 17 14.36 -8.31 -24.66
CA LYS A 17 15.07 -7.04 -24.59
C LYS A 17 14.31 -6.00 -23.79
N LYS A 18 12.99 -6.04 -23.85
CA LYS A 18 12.16 -5.05 -23.15
C LYS A 18 11.78 -5.48 -21.74
N ARG A 19 12.09 -6.71 -21.38
CA ARG A 19 11.74 -7.21 -20.07
C ARG A 19 12.61 -6.57 -19.01
N LEU A 20 12.01 -6.31 -17.86
CA LEU A 20 12.75 -5.78 -16.73
C LEU A 20 13.79 -6.79 -16.26
N SER A 21 14.85 -6.27 -15.66
CA SER A 21 15.89 -7.11 -15.11
C SER A 21 15.38 -7.86 -13.89
N SER A 22 16.09 -8.94 -13.55
CA SER A 22 15.77 -9.72 -12.35
C SER A 22 15.85 -8.87 -11.10
N SER A 23 16.83 -7.97 -11.02
CA SER A 23 16.98 -7.11 -9.84
C SER A 23 15.83 -6.11 -9.74
N SER A 24 15.31 -5.64 -10.87
CA SER A 24 14.14 -4.75 -10.85
C SER A 24 12.91 -5.46 -10.30
N PHE A 25 12.71 -6.71 -10.69
CA PHE A 25 11.60 -7.49 -10.15
C PHE A 25 11.75 -7.74 -8.66
N GLN A 26 12.97 -7.98 -8.19
CA GLN A 26 13.20 -8.16 -6.76
C GLN A 26 12.89 -6.90 -5.98
N THR A 27 13.32 -5.74 -6.49
CA THR A 27 13.03 -4.46 -5.86
C THR A 27 11.53 -4.20 -5.81
N LEU A 28 10.86 -4.43 -6.92
CA LEU A 28 9.42 -4.21 -7.01
C LEU A 28 8.66 -5.16 -6.09
N SER A 29 9.11 -6.41 -6.01
CA SER A 29 8.50 -7.40 -5.13
C SER A 29 8.59 -6.98 -3.67
N LYS A 30 9.74 -6.46 -3.25
CA LYS A 30 9.91 -5.95 -1.89
C LYS A 30 8.96 -4.79 -1.61
N PHE A 31 8.80 -3.91 -2.58
CA PHE A 31 7.87 -2.81 -2.44
C PHE A 31 6.44 -3.33 -2.23
N TYR A 32 6.00 -4.25 -3.07
CA TYR A 32 4.63 -4.76 -2.94
C TYR A 32 4.41 -5.57 -1.68
N SER A 33 5.47 -6.17 -1.12
CA SER A 33 5.32 -6.95 0.11
C SER A 33 4.84 -6.10 1.29
N ILE A 34 5.07 -4.79 1.24
CA ILE A 34 4.59 -3.87 2.27
C ILE A 34 3.07 -3.92 2.36
N PHE A 35 2.41 -4.10 1.22
CA PHE A 35 0.95 -4.08 1.15
C PHE A 35 0.31 -5.40 1.54
N ALA A 36 1.10 -6.41 1.86
CA ALA A 36 0.57 -7.73 2.17
C ALA A 36 0.39 -7.96 3.67
N ASP A 37 0.10 -6.90 4.41
CA ASP A 37 -0.09 -6.97 5.86
C ASP A 37 -1.30 -6.11 6.24
N PRO A 38 -2.29 -6.68 6.93
CA PRO A 38 -3.51 -5.92 7.25
C PRO A 38 -3.26 -4.67 8.07
N THR A 39 -2.33 -4.72 9.02
CA THR A 39 -2.04 -3.55 9.85
C THR A 39 -1.46 -2.42 9.01
N ARG A 40 -0.53 -2.73 8.14
CA ARG A 40 0.06 -1.71 7.28
C ARG A 40 -0.96 -1.15 6.29
N LEU A 41 -1.82 -2.01 5.74
CA LEU A 41 -2.88 -1.54 4.86
C LEU A 41 -3.83 -0.60 5.59
N THR A 42 -4.13 -0.90 6.86
CA THR A 42 -4.99 -0.04 7.65
C THR A 42 -4.35 1.34 7.84
N LEU A 43 -3.05 1.37 8.14
CA LEU A 43 -2.35 2.64 8.28
C LEU A 43 -2.33 3.42 6.97
N ILE A 44 -2.08 2.75 5.87
CA ILE A 44 -2.08 3.39 4.56
C ILE A 44 -3.48 3.97 4.26
N CYS A 45 -4.51 3.22 4.57
CA CYS A 45 -5.88 3.67 4.37
C CYS A 45 -6.15 4.96 5.16
N LEU A 46 -5.81 4.96 6.44
CA LEU A 46 -6.02 6.14 7.28
C LEU A 46 -5.25 7.34 6.75
N LEU A 47 -4.01 7.14 6.38
CA LEU A 47 -3.15 8.23 5.93
C LEU A 47 -3.44 8.67 4.51
N SER A 48 -4.20 7.88 3.75
CA SER A 48 -4.61 8.30 2.41
C SER A 48 -5.71 9.36 2.48
N GLU A 49 -6.42 9.43 3.62
CA GLU A 49 -7.50 10.38 3.78
C GLU A 49 -7.17 11.52 4.74
N HIS A 50 -6.24 11.28 5.65
CA HIS A 50 -5.94 12.26 6.71
C HIS A 50 -4.46 12.24 7.06
N GLU A 51 -3.96 13.39 7.48
CA GLU A 51 -2.64 13.46 8.10
C GLU A 51 -2.87 13.34 9.59
N LEU A 52 -2.20 12.40 10.23
CA LEU A 52 -2.50 12.06 11.61
C LEU A 52 -1.24 11.91 12.44
N CYS A 53 -1.33 12.22 13.72
CA CYS A 53 -0.26 11.98 14.67
C CYS A 53 -0.41 10.58 15.27
N VAL A 54 0.67 10.10 15.89
CA VAL A 54 0.68 8.74 16.46
C VAL A 54 -0.46 8.54 17.47
N ASN A 55 -0.69 9.55 18.32
CA ASN A 55 -1.71 9.44 19.34
C ASN A 55 -3.09 9.21 18.73
N ASP A 56 -3.42 9.96 17.68
CA ASP A 56 -4.72 9.83 17.04
C ASP A 56 -4.87 8.47 16.35
N ILE A 57 -3.82 8.01 15.70
CA ILE A 57 -3.85 6.69 15.07
C ILE A 57 -4.03 5.60 16.13
N ALA A 58 -3.31 5.72 17.24
CA ALA A 58 -3.40 4.74 18.32
C ALA A 58 -4.82 4.64 18.87
N GLN A 59 -5.48 5.79 19.04
CA GLN A 59 -6.86 5.81 19.50
C GLN A 59 -7.80 5.18 18.47
N LEU A 60 -7.63 5.54 17.19
CA LEU A 60 -8.49 5.02 16.14
C LEU A 60 -8.39 3.50 16.03
N LEU A 61 -7.20 2.96 16.22
CA LEU A 61 -6.97 1.52 16.05
C LEU A 61 -7.03 0.73 17.35
N ASP A 62 -7.19 1.43 18.48
CA ASP A 62 -7.18 0.80 19.80
C ASP A 62 -5.91 -0.01 19.98
N ARG A 63 -4.77 0.62 19.72
CA ARG A 63 -3.45 0.03 19.87
C ARG A 63 -2.58 0.98 20.66
N SER A 64 -1.50 0.46 21.24
CA SER A 64 -0.57 1.30 21.97
C SER A 64 0.19 2.22 21.03
N GLN A 65 0.62 3.37 21.55
CA GLN A 65 1.40 4.29 20.75
C GLN A 65 2.72 3.67 20.31
N SER A 66 3.31 2.83 21.13
CA SER A 66 4.59 2.21 20.75
C SER A 66 4.41 1.24 19.58
N ARG A 67 3.29 0.52 19.53
CA ARG A 67 3.02 -0.37 18.40
C ARG A 67 2.79 0.41 17.11
N VAL A 68 2.03 1.49 17.21
CA VAL A 68 1.78 2.35 16.05
C VAL A 68 3.08 2.98 15.57
N SER A 69 3.90 3.51 16.49
CA SER A 69 5.19 4.09 16.15
C SER A 69 6.09 3.08 15.46
N HIS A 70 6.10 1.85 15.94
CA HIS A 70 6.92 0.80 15.35
C HIS A 70 6.50 0.52 13.90
N GLN A 71 5.19 0.40 13.67
CA GLN A 71 4.68 0.17 12.31
C GLN A 71 4.95 1.35 11.39
N LEU A 72 4.78 2.57 11.90
CA LEU A 72 5.07 3.76 11.11
C LEU A 72 6.56 3.84 10.76
N ALA A 73 7.44 3.42 11.67
CA ALA A 73 8.86 3.40 11.40
C ALA A 73 9.20 2.44 10.26
N ILE A 74 8.55 1.28 10.22
CA ILE A 74 8.73 0.33 9.13
C ILE A 74 8.31 0.97 7.81
N LEU A 75 7.14 1.60 7.79
CA LEU A 75 6.62 2.22 6.57
C LEU A 75 7.49 3.40 6.14
N ARG A 76 8.03 4.14 7.11
CA ARG A 76 8.90 5.26 6.79
C ARG A 76 10.22 4.79 6.20
N ASN A 77 10.79 3.71 6.74
CA ASN A 77 12.02 3.15 6.22
C ASN A 77 11.89 2.62 4.82
N ARG A 78 10.66 2.30 4.42
CA ARG A 78 10.39 1.82 3.06
C ARG A 78 9.84 2.92 2.17
N ASP A 79 9.90 4.17 2.65
CA ASP A 79 9.49 5.34 1.87
C ASP A 79 8.01 5.33 1.49
N ILE A 80 7.19 4.76 2.34
CA ILE A 80 5.74 4.72 2.15
C ILE A 80 5.09 5.91 2.85
N VAL A 81 5.59 6.26 4.05
CA VAL A 81 5.08 7.41 4.80
C VAL A 81 6.23 8.35 5.14
N THR A 82 5.88 9.58 5.39
CA THR A 82 6.80 10.57 5.92
C THR A 82 6.07 11.35 6.99
N TYR A 83 6.75 12.29 7.62
CA TYR A 83 6.09 13.11 8.63
C TYR A 83 6.66 14.52 8.60
N TYR A 84 5.94 15.44 9.20
CA TYR A 84 6.40 16.79 9.37
C TYR A 84 5.82 17.33 10.67
N ARG A 85 6.45 18.37 11.15
CA ARG A 85 6.03 18.99 12.41
C ARG A 85 5.10 20.15 12.13
N LYS A 86 3.98 20.17 12.84
CA LYS A 86 3.04 21.26 12.73
C LYS A 86 2.69 21.69 14.16
N GLY A 87 3.26 22.79 14.60
CA GLY A 87 3.16 23.20 15.99
C GLY A 87 3.84 22.18 16.90
N LYS A 88 3.12 21.66 17.85
CA LYS A 88 3.65 20.66 18.78
C LYS A 88 3.39 19.25 18.29
N LYS A 89 2.68 19.09 17.19
CA LYS A 89 2.33 17.77 16.70
C LYS A 89 3.26 17.35 15.59
N VAL A 90 3.45 16.03 15.48
CA VAL A 90 4.14 15.41 14.37
C VAL A 90 3.08 14.68 13.56
N LEU A 91 2.86 15.11 12.34
CA LEU A 91 1.83 14.54 11.49
C LEU A 91 2.44 13.62 10.45
N TYR A 92 1.89 12.41 10.34
CA TYR A 92 2.33 11.45 9.34
C TYR A 92 1.42 11.54 8.11
N THR A 93 2.01 11.33 6.94
CA THR A 93 1.29 11.39 5.68
C THR A 93 1.96 10.41 4.71
N LEU A 94 1.26 10.05 3.65
CA LEU A 94 1.87 9.20 2.61
C LEU A 94 2.91 10.01 1.86
N THR A 95 3.96 9.34 1.39
CA THR A 95 5.05 10.04 0.70
C THR A 95 4.62 10.65 -0.62
N ASP A 96 3.71 9.98 -1.34
CA ASP A 96 3.23 10.52 -2.61
C ASP A 96 1.89 9.88 -2.96
N ASN A 97 1.32 10.33 -4.07
CA ASN A 97 0.01 9.85 -4.49
C ASN A 97 0.04 8.44 -5.08
N HIS A 98 1.21 7.93 -5.43
CA HIS A 98 1.30 6.57 -5.97
C HIS A 98 0.82 5.56 -4.93
N ILE A 99 1.16 5.78 -3.67
CA ILE A 99 0.77 4.87 -2.58
C ILE A 99 -0.75 4.87 -2.43
N LYS A 100 -1.33 6.06 -2.43
CA LYS A 100 -2.77 6.21 -2.33
C LYS A 100 -3.49 5.53 -3.49
N ASP A 101 -2.98 5.73 -4.70
CA ASP A 101 -3.58 5.18 -5.91
C ASP A 101 -3.52 3.67 -5.91
N LEU A 102 -2.40 3.09 -5.48
CA LEU A 102 -2.28 1.64 -5.39
C LEU A 102 -3.30 1.07 -4.41
N PHE A 103 -3.45 1.70 -3.25
CA PHE A 103 -4.41 1.24 -2.27
C PHE A 103 -5.83 1.31 -2.83
N LYS A 104 -6.18 2.44 -3.45
CA LYS A 104 -7.52 2.61 -4.00
C LYS A 104 -7.82 1.63 -5.12
N THR A 105 -6.86 1.42 -5.99
CA THR A 105 -7.03 0.50 -7.11
C THR A 105 -7.24 -0.92 -6.60
N GLY A 106 -6.43 -1.34 -5.62
CA GLY A 106 -6.60 -2.66 -5.03
C GLY A 106 -7.95 -2.81 -4.37
N LEU A 107 -8.38 -1.79 -3.62
CA LEU A 107 -9.67 -1.83 -2.94
C LEU A 107 -10.82 -1.91 -3.95
N GLU A 108 -10.75 -1.15 -5.03
CA GLU A 108 -11.77 -1.19 -6.06
C GLU A 108 -11.84 -2.57 -6.71
N HIS A 109 -10.70 -3.16 -6.97
CA HIS A 109 -10.65 -4.46 -7.61
C HIS A 109 -11.34 -5.54 -6.75
N VAL A 110 -10.98 -5.59 -5.45
CA VAL A 110 -11.58 -6.61 -4.59
C VAL A 110 -13.05 -6.29 -4.27
N SER A 111 -13.43 -5.01 -4.25
CA SER A 111 -14.81 -4.62 -3.99
C SER A 111 -15.75 -5.04 -5.11
N GLU A 112 -15.26 -5.10 -6.33
CA GLU A 112 -16.08 -5.56 -7.45
C GLU A 112 -16.46 -7.02 -7.29
N LYS A 113 -15.64 -7.78 -6.55
CA LYS A 113 -15.90 -9.20 -6.36
C LYS A 113 -16.53 -9.51 -5.02
N ASP A 114 -16.43 -8.59 -4.06
CA ASP A 114 -16.95 -8.81 -2.73
C ASP A 114 -17.65 -7.53 -2.28
N SER A 115 -18.93 -7.47 -2.51
CA SER A 115 -19.70 -6.28 -2.21
C SER A 115 -19.84 -6.06 -0.70
N ASP A 116 -19.51 -7.07 0.11
CA ASP A 116 -19.67 -6.94 1.55
C ASP A 116 -18.52 -6.19 2.21
N LEU A 117 -17.45 -5.89 1.49
CA LEU A 117 -16.30 -5.22 2.08
C LEU A 117 -16.65 -3.92 2.78
N TYR A 118 -17.51 -3.12 2.19
CA TYR A 118 -17.86 -1.85 2.78
C TYR A 118 -18.89 -1.97 3.89
N GLN A 119 -19.59 -3.10 3.96
CA GLN A 119 -20.55 -3.29 5.03
C GLN A 119 -19.89 -3.54 6.35
N ASP A 120 -18.69 -4.12 6.34
CA ASP A 120 -17.96 -4.35 7.58
C ASP A 120 -17.66 -3.06 8.30
N ARG A 121 -17.46 -1.98 7.57
CA ARG A 121 -17.16 -0.70 8.20
C ARG A 121 -18.30 -0.18 9.07
N LYS A 122 -19.51 -0.60 8.79
CA LYS A 122 -20.64 -0.14 9.56
C LYS A 122 -20.73 -0.83 10.91
N ARG A 123 -20.13 -2.01 11.00
CA ARG A 123 -20.20 -2.76 12.22
C ARG A 123 -18.98 -2.64 13.08
N THR A 124 -17.85 -2.32 12.46
CA THR A 124 -16.67 -2.19 13.28
C THR A 124 -16.49 -0.77 13.55
N GLU A 125 -16.17 -0.47 14.73
CA GLU A 125 -15.87 0.80 14.97
C GLU A 125 -14.53 0.91 14.91
N LEU A 126 -13.91 1.27 14.06
CA LEU A 126 -12.50 1.40 14.01
C LEU A 126 -11.93 2.37 14.98
#